data_01043a22385be7a3d97b3ddd91a28fa8
#
_entry.id   01043a22385be7a3d97b3ddd91a28fa8
#
_cell.length_a   1.000
_cell.length_b   1.000
_cell.length_c   1.000
_cell.angle_alpha   90.00
_cell.angle_beta   90.00
_cell.angle_gamma   90.00
#
_symmetry.space_group_name_H-M   'P 1'
#
loop_
_entity.id
_entity.type
_entity.pdbx_description
1 polymer ?
#
loop_
_entity_poly.entity_id
_entity_poly.type
_entity_poly.pdbx_seq_one_letter_code
_entity_poly.pdbx_strand_id
1 'polypeptide(L)'
;MFDNVLNPFPGKGFEPAPEDTGWVPLTLPTALHIDTAVLVRDFAEALAVKLLKAQEKYGYTNGWADRNWMDQCRIELDQHVDKGDPLDVAAYAAFLWHHKEPTTRVKEKSDG
;
A
#
# COMPACT_ATOMS: atom_id res chain seq x y z
N MET A 1 -8.96 2.69 -8.39
CA MET A 1 -7.80 2.59 -9.00
C MET A 1 -6.76 3.51 -8.50
N PHE A 2 -5.59 3.21 -8.73
CA PHE A 2 -4.53 4.01 -8.22
C PHE A 2 -4.29 5.24 -9.02
N ASP A 3 -5.18 5.77 -9.68
CA ASP A 3 -5.01 6.73 -10.62
C ASP A 3 -4.15 7.79 -10.19
N ASN A 4 -4.02 8.54 -9.61
CA ASN A 4 -3.18 9.54 -9.30
C ASN A 4 -2.58 9.41 -8.01
N VAL A 5 -2.88 8.36 -7.38
CA VAL A 5 -2.58 8.27 -6.04
C VAL A 5 -1.18 7.99 -5.74
N LEU A 6 -0.60 7.04 -6.41
CA LEU A 6 0.77 6.71 -6.17
C LEU A 6 1.70 7.57 -6.98
N ASN A 7 1.11 8.42 -7.81
CA ASN A 7 1.88 9.24 -8.68
C ASN A 7 2.81 10.20 -7.97
N PRO A 8 2.40 10.86 -6.94
CA PRO A 8 3.27 11.82 -6.30
C PRO A 8 4.18 11.24 -5.25
N PHE A 9 4.63 10.05 -5.38
CA PHE A 9 5.60 9.51 -4.45
C PHE A 9 6.74 10.50 -4.36
N PRO A 10 7.01 11.03 -3.20
CA PRO A 10 8.05 12.02 -3.09
C PRO A 10 9.41 11.42 -3.06
N GLY A 11 9.49 10.15 -2.89
CA GLY A 11 10.77 9.55 -2.72
C GLY A 11 11.49 9.38 -3.99
N LYS A 12 12.73 9.01 -3.90
CA LYS A 12 13.40 8.72 -5.03
C LYS A 12 13.49 7.35 -5.24
N GLY A 13 13.05 6.43 -4.60
CA GLY A 13 13.16 5.02 -4.69
C GLY A 13 12.93 4.46 -6.05
N PHE A 14 13.72 4.80 -6.99
CA PHE A 14 13.53 4.31 -8.31
C PHE A 14 14.54 3.25 -8.63
N GLU A 15 14.67 2.29 -7.76
CA GLU A 15 15.49 1.15 -8.05
C GLU A 15 14.90 0.41 -9.24
N PRO A 16 15.72 -0.21 -10.06
CA PRO A 16 15.18 -0.92 -11.22
C PRO A 16 14.20 -1.98 -10.78
N ALA A 17 13.10 -2.07 -11.50
CA ALA A 17 12.13 -3.11 -11.21
C ALA A 17 12.71 -4.46 -11.62
N PRO A 18 12.46 -5.51 -10.84
CA PRO A 18 12.95 -6.83 -11.21
C PRO A 18 12.14 -7.39 -12.37
N GLU A 19 12.70 -8.37 -13.03
CA GLU A 19 11.98 -9.07 -14.05
C GLU A 19 10.86 -9.85 -13.41
N ASP A 20 9.71 -9.87 -14.03
CA ASP A 20 8.57 -10.57 -13.47
C ASP A 20 8.67 -12.03 -13.91
N THR A 21 9.20 -12.88 -13.05
CA THR A 21 9.39 -14.28 -13.39
C THR A 21 8.43 -15.19 -12.64
N GLY A 22 7.39 -14.63 -12.02
CA GLY A 22 6.40 -15.45 -11.34
C GLY A 22 6.08 -14.87 -9.98
N TRP A 23 5.68 -15.74 -9.06
CA TRP A 23 5.17 -15.34 -7.77
C TRP A 23 6.10 -15.77 -6.66
N VAL A 24 6.18 -14.94 -5.64
CA VAL A 24 6.92 -15.28 -4.43
C VAL A 24 5.95 -15.91 -3.45
N PRO A 25 6.35 -16.99 -2.79
CA PRO A 25 5.41 -17.62 -1.84
C PRO A 25 5.13 -16.74 -0.63
N LEU A 26 3.93 -16.88 -0.11
CA LEU A 26 3.50 -16.20 1.11
C LEU A 26 3.47 -17.22 2.23
N THR A 27 4.11 -16.91 3.35
CA THR A 27 4.14 -17.81 4.49
C THR A 27 3.07 -17.42 5.49
N LEU A 28 2.22 -18.38 5.86
CA LEU A 28 1.13 -18.14 6.80
C LEU A 28 1.26 -19.08 7.97
N PRO A 29 0.82 -18.66 9.18
CA PRO A 29 0.86 -19.55 10.33
C PRO A 29 -0.03 -20.75 10.09
N THR A 30 0.43 -21.92 10.50
CA THR A 30 -0.34 -23.13 10.25
C THR A 30 -1.58 -23.24 11.13
N ALA A 31 -1.61 -22.51 12.24
CA ALA A 31 -2.78 -22.53 13.11
C ALA A 31 -3.91 -21.62 12.63
N LEU A 32 -3.67 -20.85 11.59
CA LEU A 32 -4.71 -19.98 11.07
C LEU A 32 -5.79 -20.83 10.44
N HIS A 33 -7.06 -20.51 10.73
CA HIS A 33 -8.15 -21.25 10.13
C HIS A 33 -8.02 -21.20 8.61
N ILE A 34 -8.38 -22.29 7.94
CA ILE A 34 -8.17 -22.38 6.51
C ILE A 34 -8.90 -21.27 5.74
N ASP A 35 -10.12 -20.94 6.16
CA ASP A 35 -10.85 -19.89 5.47
C ASP A 35 -10.14 -18.54 5.60
N THR A 36 -9.57 -18.29 6.76
CA THR A 36 -8.83 -17.04 6.98
C THR A 36 -7.53 -17.05 6.19
N ALA A 37 -6.87 -18.20 6.13
CA ALA A 37 -5.64 -18.29 5.34
C ALA A 37 -5.90 -18.02 3.86
N VAL A 38 -7.01 -18.55 3.35
CA VAL A 38 -7.40 -18.31 1.97
C VAL A 38 -7.69 -16.82 1.74
N LEU A 39 -8.40 -16.21 2.69
CA LEU A 39 -8.68 -14.78 2.60
C LEU A 39 -7.40 -13.95 2.52
N VAL A 40 -6.46 -14.24 3.42
CA VAL A 40 -5.21 -13.49 3.46
C VAL A 40 -4.43 -13.68 2.17
N ARG A 41 -4.33 -14.92 1.70
CA ARG A 41 -3.61 -15.20 0.48
C ARG A 41 -4.24 -14.49 -0.71
N ASP A 42 -5.55 -14.60 -0.84
CA ASP A 42 -6.24 -14.03 -1.99
C ASP A 42 -6.12 -12.51 -1.99
N PHE A 43 -6.27 -11.91 -0.81
CA PHE A 43 -6.17 -10.46 -0.72
C PHE A 43 -4.74 -10.01 -1.00
N ALA A 44 -3.76 -10.73 -0.48
CA ALA A 44 -2.37 -10.38 -0.72
C ALA A 44 -2.02 -10.47 -2.20
N GLU A 45 -2.52 -11.49 -2.88
CA GLU A 45 -2.27 -11.63 -4.30
C GLU A 45 -2.93 -10.50 -5.09
N ALA A 46 -4.16 -10.17 -4.75
CA ALA A 46 -4.86 -9.07 -5.44
C ALA A 46 -4.15 -7.74 -5.20
N LEU A 47 -3.69 -7.51 -3.99
CA LEU A 47 -2.97 -6.29 -3.67
C LEU A 47 -1.64 -6.25 -4.44
N ALA A 48 -0.94 -7.37 -4.50
CA ALA A 48 0.33 -7.42 -5.21
C ALA A 48 0.15 -7.10 -6.69
N VAL A 49 -0.89 -7.62 -7.32
CA VAL A 49 -1.16 -7.32 -8.72
C VAL A 49 -1.45 -5.83 -8.90
N LYS A 50 -2.23 -5.26 -7.98
CA LYS A 50 -2.55 -3.85 -8.09
C LYS A 50 -1.30 -2.98 -7.96
N LEU A 51 -0.43 -3.33 -7.02
CA LEU A 51 0.81 -2.59 -6.85
C LEU A 51 1.74 -2.76 -8.05
N LEU A 52 1.78 -3.95 -8.64
CA LEU A 52 2.57 -4.14 -9.84
C LEU A 52 2.07 -3.28 -10.99
N LYS A 53 0.76 -3.21 -11.16
CA LYS A 53 0.20 -2.36 -12.22
C LYS A 53 0.52 -0.90 -11.99
N ALA A 54 0.50 -0.44 -10.75
CA ALA A 54 0.87 0.92 -10.44
C ALA A 54 2.34 1.18 -10.74
N GLN A 55 3.18 0.22 -10.40
CA GLN A 55 4.60 0.31 -10.67
C GLN A 55 4.85 0.44 -12.17
N GLU A 56 4.16 -0.36 -12.96
CA GLU A 56 4.31 -0.32 -14.41
C GLU A 56 3.78 0.98 -14.99
N LYS A 57 2.66 1.45 -14.46
CA LYS A 57 2.03 2.63 -15.01
C LYS A 57 2.80 3.90 -14.70
N TYR A 58 3.31 4.02 -13.49
CA TYR A 58 3.92 5.25 -13.06
C TYR A 58 5.44 5.21 -13.04
N GLY A 59 6.01 4.04 -13.18
CA GLY A 59 7.47 3.93 -13.22
C GLY A 59 8.15 3.97 -11.86
N TYR A 60 7.40 3.98 -10.79
CA TYR A 60 7.96 4.00 -9.45
C TYR A 60 8.00 2.59 -8.92
N THR A 61 9.08 2.21 -8.27
CA THR A 61 9.17 0.87 -7.73
C THR A 61 9.07 0.84 -6.22
N ASN A 62 9.79 1.69 -5.52
CA ASN A 62 9.78 1.66 -4.07
C ASN A 62 9.80 3.04 -3.44
N GLY A 63 9.20 4.02 -4.10
CA GLY A 63 9.12 5.37 -3.55
C GLY A 63 8.38 5.43 -2.23
N TRP A 64 7.44 4.51 -2.00
CA TRP A 64 6.70 4.46 -0.75
C TRP A 64 7.62 4.22 0.45
N ALA A 65 8.84 3.74 0.22
CA ALA A 65 9.76 3.46 1.31
C ALA A 65 10.34 4.71 1.96
N ASP A 66 10.21 5.86 1.30
CA ASP A 66 10.61 7.10 1.94
C ASP A 66 9.63 7.47 3.01
N ARG A 67 10.14 8.04 4.11
CA ARG A 67 9.27 8.40 5.21
C ARG A 67 8.72 9.80 5.09
N ASN A 68 9.18 10.58 4.17
CA ASN A 68 8.88 12.01 4.16
C ASN A 68 7.54 12.35 3.54
N TRP A 69 6.67 11.39 3.29
CA TRP A 69 5.37 11.64 2.69
C TRP A 69 4.22 11.05 3.51
N MET A 70 4.46 10.78 4.78
CA MET A 70 3.45 10.08 5.60
C MET A 70 2.17 10.87 5.74
N ASP A 71 2.24 12.20 5.88
CA ASP A 71 1.03 12.98 5.96
C ASP A 71 0.24 12.90 4.66
N GLN A 72 0.93 12.96 3.54
CA GLN A 72 0.27 12.82 2.25
C GLN A 72 -0.34 11.41 2.11
N CYS A 73 0.36 10.41 2.59
CA CYS A 73 -0.13 9.05 2.57
C CYS A 73 -1.46 8.94 3.31
N ARG A 74 -1.56 9.56 4.48
CA ARG A 74 -2.80 9.52 5.24
C ARG A 74 -3.94 10.27 4.55
N ILE A 75 -3.62 11.37 3.89
CA ILE A 75 -4.63 12.11 3.12
C ILE A 75 -5.14 11.24 1.97
N GLU A 76 -4.24 10.60 1.26
CA GLU A 76 -4.63 9.76 0.14
C GLU A 76 -5.43 8.56 0.62
N LEU A 77 -5.06 8.01 1.76
CA LEU A 77 -5.83 6.91 2.32
C LEU A 77 -7.26 7.33 2.57
N ASP A 78 -7.45 8.49 3.20
CA ASP A 78 -8.79 9.00 3.45
C ASP A 78 -9.58 9.20 2.17
N GLN A 79 -8.94 9.73 1.16
CA GLN A 79 -9.61 9.95 -0.12
C GLN A 79 -10.05 8.63 -0.74
N HIS A 80 -9.26 7.59 -0.58
CA HIS A 80 -9.59 6.30 -1.16
C HIS A 80 -10.61 5.53 -0.34
N VAL A 81 -10.70 5.80 0.95
CA VAL A 81 -11.81 5.29 1.74
C VAL A 81 -13.12 5.78 1.13
N ASP A 82 -13.18 7.07 0.80
CA ASP A 82 -14.37 7.64 0.22
C ASP A 82 -14.66 7.09 -1.18
N LYS A 83 -13.65 6.74 -1.91
CA LYS A 83 -13.86 6.15 -3.24
C LYS A 83 -14.32 4.71 -3.19
N GLY A 84 -14.07 4.03 -2.08
CA GLY A 84 -14.65 2.72 -1.86
C GLY A 84 -13.86 1.53 -2.35
N ASP A 85 -12.61 1.71 -2.73
CA ASP A 85 -11.81 0.57 -3.22
C ASP A 85 -10.93 0.04 -2.09
N PRO A 86 -11.25 -1.13 -1.54
CA PRO A 86 -10.47 -1.64 -0.40
C PRO A 86 -9.01 -1.95 -0.73
N LEU A 87 -8.71 -2.28 -1.97
CA LEU A 87 -7.31 -2.55 -2.31
C LEU A 87 -6.48 -1.28 -2.29
N ASP A 88 -7.02 -0.18 -2.75
CA ASP A 88 -6.32 1.09 -2.68
C ASP A 88 -6.09 1.50 -1.23
N VAL A 89 -7.13 1.34 -0.41
CA VAL A 89 -7.02 1.67 1.01
C VAL A 89 -5.96 0.79 1.66
N ALA A 90 -5.96 -0.49 1.32
CA ALA A 90 -4.99 -1.42 1.89
C ALA A 90 -3.56 -1.05 1.50
N ALA A 91 -3.35 -0.58 0.28
CA ALA A 91 -2.02 -0.19 -0.14
C ALA A 91 -1.48 0.93 0.73
N TYR A 92 -2.29 1.98 0.95
CA TYR A 92 -1.83 3.07 1.79
C TYR A 92 -1.66 2.64 3.24
N ALA A 93 -2.53 1.76 3.70
CA ALA A 93 -2.38 1.22 5.05
C ALA A 93 -1.07 0.44 5.18
N ALA A 94 -0.71 -0.31 4.16
CA ALA A 94 0.54 -1.07 4.20
C ALA A 94 1.76 -0.15 4.26
N PHE A 95 1.72 0.96 3.52
CA PHE A 95 2.82 1.92 3.56
C PHE A 95 2.97 2.52 4.94
N LEU A 96 1.86 2.90 5.55
CA LEU A 96 1.89 3.43 6.92
C LEU A 96 2.38 2.39 7.90
N TRP A 97 1.87 1.16 7.76
CA TRP A 97 2.27 0.08 8.66
C TRP A 97 3.78 -0.16 8.58
N HIS A 98 4.31 -0.15 7.37
CA HIS A 98 5.74 -0.37 7.17
C HIS A 98 6.56 0.66 7.96
N HIS A 99 6.11 1.90 7.96
CA HIS A 99 6.83 2.98 8.63
C HIS A 99 6.42 3.14 10.10
N LYS A 100 5.57 2.26 10.60
CA LYS A 100 5.07 2.30 11.97
C LYS A 100 4.34 3.60 12.27
N GLU A 101 3.59 4.05 11.29
CA GLU A 101 2.81 5.28 11.39
C GLU A 101 1.32 4.94 11.52
N PRO A 102 0.58 5.67 12.30
CA PRO A 102 -0.86 5.42 12.40
C PRO A 102 -1.60 5.93 11.19
N THR A 103 -2.79 5.41 10.99
CA THR A 103 -3.67 5.92 9.93
C THR A 103 -4.36 7.20 10.33
N THR A 104 -4.40 7.52 11.62
CA THR A 104 -5.10 8.67 12.13
C THR A 104 -4.38 9.94 11.71
N ARG A 105 -5.09 10.84 11.08
CA ARG A 105 -4.50 12.12 10.71
C ARG A 105 -4.34 12.98 11.94
N VAL A 106 -3.30 13.78 11.94
CA VAL A 106 -3.07 14.70 13.05
C VAL A 106 -4.10 15.79 13.01
N LYS A 107 -4.85 15.97 14.12
CA LYS A 107 -5.82 17.00 14.15
C LYS A 107 -5.19 18.25 14.62
N GLU A 108 -5.77 19.28 14.25
CA GLU A 108 -5.29 20.50 14.71
C GLU A 108 -5.38 20.60 16.10
N LYS A 109 -4.89 20.92 16.68
CA LYS A 109 -4.97 20.77 17.96
C LYS A 109 -5.73 21.41 18.56
N SER A 110 -6.10 21.45 18.29
CA SER A 110 -6.82 21.85 18.72
C SER A 110 -7.37 21.54 19.49
N ASP A 111 -7.40 21.18 19.50
CA ASP A 111 -7.91 20.74 20.12
C ASP A 111 -7.67 20.61 20.96
N GLY A 112 -7.39 20.72 21.04
CA GLY A 112 -7.20 20.73 21.74
C GLY A 112 -7.22 20.60 21.80
#